data_eb3fdf9569db6c015b820a08686cb2af
#
_entry.id   eb3fdf9569db6c015b820a08686cb2af
#
_cell.length_a   1.000
_cell.length_b   1.000
_cell.length_c   1.000
_cell.angle_alpha   90.00
_cell.angle_beta   90.00
_cell.angle_gamma   90.00
#
_symmetry.space_group_name_H-M   'P 1'
#
loop_
_entity.id
_entity.type
_entity.pdbx_description
1 polymer ?
#
loop_
_entity_poly.entity_id
_entity_poly.type
_entity_poly.pdbx_seq_one_letter_code
_entity_poly.pdbx_strand_id
1 'polypeptide(L)'
;MKKNLKRTLTAVVAGVMAVNCMALSSVMQAGAAATKYEFEDGKQSAKNSVKDDDANASGGKYVFLENGGDEISVTVPTEKTGMYTIKVAYSAPYGNKIQNLYVNDVDQGQCSFSPTKEGEWKELDLGSVKLDAGDNKISIVGSWGWTNFDYITVEEATLPDITASDTKCSDPAATAQADSLMQYLSSVYGKHIISGQQEIYKYGPHDFEYEFNYIHDTTGKYPAIRGFDYLNCNPLYGSEDGTTDRIIQWVNDNPYSENQGIATASWHITVPKNFSSYNIGDKVDWANATYVPKETDFEPSKILVEGSKEREYYMLCLKGLAAELQKLQDADV
;
A
#
# COMPACT_ATOMS: atom_id res chain seq x y z
N MET A 1 -15.28 -4.18 -39.95
CA MET A 1 -16.38 -3.29 -39.50
C MET A 1 -16.78 -3.50 -38.05
N LYS A 2 -16.68 -4.69 -37.45
CA LYS A 2 -17.04 -4.92 -36.01
C LYS A 2 -16.00 -4.38 -35.00
N LYS A 3 -14.71 -4.34 -35.35
CA LYS A 3 -13.62 -3.83 -34.49
C LYS A 3 -13.72 -2.31 -34.22
N ASN A 4 -14.10 -1.53 -35.24
CA ASN A 4 -14.21 -0.08 -35.09
C ASN A 4 -15.43 0.38 -34.28
N LEU A 5 -16.48 -0.45 -34.20
CA LEU A 5 -17.69 -0.13 -33.42
C LEU A 5 -17.44 -0.30 -31.90
N LYS A 6 -16.63 -1.30 -31.50
CA LYS A 6 -16.24 -1.50 -30.09
C LYS A 6 -15.36 -0.33 -29.59
N ARG A 7 -14.37 0.13 -30.38
CA ARG A 7 -13.50 1.25 -30.02
C ARG A 7 -14.27 2.55 -29.79
N THR A 8 -15.28 2.82 -30.61
CA THR A 8 -16.09 4.03 -30.46
C THR A 8 -17.00 3.97 -29.21
N LEU A 9 -17.44 2.78 -28.81
CA LEU A 9 -18.28 2.63 -27.61
C LEU A 9 -17.46 2.76 -26.31
N THR A 10 -16.23 2.26 -26.29
CA THR A 10 -15.32 2.35 -25.13
C THR A 10 -14.90 3.81 -24.86
N ALA A 11 -14.61 4.58 -25.90
CA ALA A 11 -14.31 6.02 -25.76
C ALA A 11 -15.51 6.82 -25.23
N VAL A 12 -16.74 6.45 -25.57
CA VAL A 12 -17.95 7.11 -25.09
C VAL A 12 -18.26 6.76 -23.62
N VAL A 13 -17.99 5.52 -23.20
CA VAL A 13 -18.20 5.11 -21.79
C VAL A 13 -17.17 5.75 -20.87
N ALA A 14 -15.89 5.86 -21.28
CA ALA A 14 -14.88 6.60 -20.51
C ALA A 14 -15.22 8.10 -20.41
N GLY A 15 -15.74 8.70 -21.48
CA GLY A 15 -16.19 10.10 -21.47
C GLY A 15 -17.40 10.37 -20.58
N VAL A 16 -18.34 9.42 -20.47
CA VAL A 16 -19.55 9.59 -19.64
C VAL A 16 -19.25 9.37 -18.15
N MET A 17 -18.28 8.53 -17.79
CA MET A 17 -17.86 8.43 -16.38
C MET A 17 -17.09 9.66 -15.90
N ALA A 18 -16.32 10.33 -16.77
CA ALA A 18 -15.59 11.54 -16.41
C ALA A 18 -16.49 12.76 -16.14
N VAL A 19 -17.69 12.81 -16.74
CA VAL A 19 -18.59 13.97 -16.60
C VAL A 19 -19.45 13.91 -15.32
N ASN A 20 -19.65 12.73 -14.72
CA ASN A 20 -20.44 12.59 -13.49
C ASN A 20 -19.64 12.77 -12.18
N CYS A 21 -18.32 12.91 -12.23
CA CYS A 21 -17.50 13.14 -11.04
C CYS A 21 -17.17 14.63 -10.77
N MET A 22 -17.62 15.57 -11.58
CA MET A 22 -17.28 17.00 -11.44
C MET A 22 -18.26 17.85 -10.63
N ALA A 23 -19.18 17.25 -9.88
CA ALA A 23 -20.13 18.01 -9.06
C ALA A 23 -20.18 17.54 -7.61
N LEU A 24 -19.01 17.42 -6.97
CA LEU A 24 -18.91 17.42 -5.51
C LEU A 24 -18.03 18.61 -5.12
N SER A 25 -18.67 19.78 -5.04
CA SER A 25 -18.11 20.95 -4.36
C SER A 25 -17.65 20.53 -2.98
N SER A 26 -16.37 20.75 -2.69
CA SER A 26 -15.78 20.67 -1.36
C SER A 26 -16.50 21.63 -0.42
N VAL A 27 -17.50 21.13 0.27
CA VAL A 27 -17.91 21.74 1.52
C VAL A 27 -16.80 21.36 2.50
N MET A 28 -15.95 22.30 2.85
CA MET A 28 -15.11 22.17 4.03
C MET A 28 -16.06 22.04 5.22
N GLN A 29 -16.33 20.82 5.61
CA GLN A 29 -17.04 20.54 6.85
C GLN A 29 -16.03 20.83 7.96
N ALA A 30 -16.25 21.87 8.75
CA ALA A 30 -15.53 22.05 10.01
C ALA A 30 -15.69 20.74 10.79
N GLY A 31 -14.57 20.08 11.12
CA GLY A 31 -14.59 18.84 11.88
C GLY A 31 -15.44 19.04 13.14
N ALA A 32 -16.27 18.07 13.48
CA ALA A 32 -16.98 18.08 14.74
C ALA A 32 -15.95 18.19 15.87
N ALA A 33 -16.25 18.98 16.90
CA ALA A 33 -15.38 19.09 18.06
C ALA A 33 -15.13 17.69 18.66
N ALA A 34 -13.89 17.43 19.10
CA ALA A 34 -13.53 16.16 19.72
C ALA A 34 -14.44 15.87 20.93
N THR A 35 -15.03 14.69 20.95
CA THR A 35 -15.87 14.24 22.07
C THR A 35 -15.02 13.44 23.04
N LYS A 36 -15.15 13.73 24.34
CA LYS A 36 -14.42 13.10 25.42
C LYS A 36 -15.23 11.95 26.03
N TYR A 37 -14.55 10.84 26.35
CA TYR A 37 -15.09 9.67 27.03
C TYR A 37 -14.14 9.26 28.15
N GLU A 38 -14.62 9.37 29.39
CA GLU A 38 -13.84 9.03 30.59
C GLU A 38 -13.79 7.51 30.78
N PHE A 39 -12.63 6.94 31.13
CA PHE A 39 -12.48 5.50 31.32
C PHE A 39 -13.14 5.01 32.61
N GLU A 40 -13.21 5.85 33.63
CA GLU A 40 -13.91 5.49 34.86
C GLU A 40 -15.43 5.29 34.69
N ASP A 41 -16.03 5.96 33.67
CA ASP A 41 -17.44 5.79 33.32
C ASP A 41 -17.66 4.59 32.37
N GLY A 42 -16.60 4.00 31.89
CA GLY A 42 -16.63 2.85 31.00
C GLY A 42 -16.65 1.50 31.75
N LYS A 43 -16.17 0.46 31.03
CA LYS A 43 -16.02 -0.87 31.60
C LYS A 43 -14.56 -1.19 31.86
N GLN A 44 -14.27 -1.75 33.03
CA GLN A 44 -12.95 -2.19 33.43
C GLN A 44 -12.96 -3.70 33.69
N SER A 45 -11.85 -4.40 33.47
CA SER A 45 -11.70 -5.78 33.90
C SER A 45 -11.69 -5.85 35.43
N ALA A 46 -11.96 -7.04 36.00
CA ALA A 46 -12.09 -7.21 37.44
C ALA A 46 -10.86 -6.84 38.27
N LYS A 47 -9.67 -6.73 37.61
CA LYS A 47 -8.42 -6.38 38.28
C LYS A 47 -8.06 -4.88 38.17
N ASN A 48 -8.72 -4.14 37.31
CA ASN A 48 -8.52 -2.69 37.18
C ASN A 48 -9.24 -1.98 38.34
N SER A 49 -8.73 -0.82 38.69
CA SER A 49 -9.34 0.01 39.75
C SER A 49 -9.47 1.46 39.28
N VAL A 50 -10.64 2.01 39.50
CA VAL A 50 -10.85 3.46 39.47
C VAL A 50 -10.16 4.08 40.69
N LYS A 51 -9.39 5.14 40.45
CA LYS A 51 -8.68 5.94 41.45
C LYS A 51 -9.26 7.35 41.47
N ASP A 52 -9.18 8.01 42.64
CA ASP A 52 -9.70 9.35 42.89
C ASP A 52 -8.69 10.21 43.70
N ASP A 53 -7.41 9.89 43.57
CA ASP A 53 -6.32 10.46 44.35
C ASP A 53 -5.38 11.39 43.55
N ASP A 54 -5.72 11.74 42.28
CA ASP A 54 -4.99 12.71 41.49
C ASP A 54 -5.89 13.85 40.98
N ALA A 55 -5.75 15.02 41.57
CA ALA A 55 -6.53 16.20 41.21
C ALA A 55 -6.19 16.75 39.80
N ASN A 56 -5.10 16.28 39.17
CA ASN A 56 -4.75 16.66 37.82
C ASN A 56 -5.42 15.78 36.73
N ALA A 57 -6.02 14.67 37.13
CA ALA A 57 -6.86 13.87 36.25
C ALA A 57 -8.19 14.59 35.98
N SER A 58 -8.79 14.32 34.83
CA SER A 58 -10.11 14.85 34.48
C SER A 58 -11.18 14.39 35.53
N GLY A 59 -11.91 15.33 36.06
CA GLY A 59 -12.85 15.01 37.15
C GLY A 59 -12.18 14.49 38.42
N GLY A 60 -10.86 14.48 38.55
CA GLY A 60 -10.08 13.97 39.65
C GLY A 60 -10.07 12.45 39.75
N LYS A 61 -10.42 11.75 38.68
CA LYS A 61 -10.49 10.26 38.64
C LYS A 61 -9.75 9.73 37.44
N TYR A 62 -9.29 8.49 37.51
CA TYR A 62 -8.64 7.76 36.43
C TYR A 62 -8.72 6.26 36.64
N VAL A 63 -8.36 5.47 35.63
CA VAL A 63 -8.29 4.01 35.74
C VAL A 63 -6.83 3.55 35.73
N PHE A 64 -6.45 2.76 36.74
CA PHE A 64 -5.17 2.10 36.82
C PHE A 64 -5.20 0.75 36.11
N LEU A 65 -4.52 0.65 34.94
CA LEU A 65 -4.37 -0.60 34.22
C LEU A 65 -3.10 -1.32 34.68
N GLU A 66 -3.29 -2.37 35.50
CA GLU A 66 -2.23 -2.99 36.29
C GLU A 66 -1.49 -4.09 35.54
N ASN A 67 -2.22 -5.06 34.95
CA ASN A 67 -1.61 -6.27 34.47
C ASN A 67 -1.80 -6.48 32.97
N GLY A 68 -0.90 -7.29 32.38
CA GLY A 68 -1.09 -7.79 31.03
C GLY A 68 -2.40 -8.57 30.90
N GLY A 69 -3.16 -8.26 29.83
CA GLY A 69 -4.47 -8.84 29.57
C GLY A 69 -5.64 -8.18 30.30
N ASP A 70 -5.40 -7.25 31.24
CA ASP A 70 -6.47 -6.41 31.78
C ASP A 70 -6.96 -5.44 30.70
N GLU A 71 -8.24 -5.12 30.70
CA GLU A 71 -8.90 -4.30 29.70
C GLU A 71 -9.66 -3.14 30.35
N ILE A 72 -9.53 -1.97 29.76
CA ILE A 72 -10.42 -0.83 30.00
C ILE A 72 -11.08 -0.45 28.69
N SER A 73 -12.35 -0.06 28.71
CA SER A 73 -13.09 0.26 27.49
C SER A 73 -14.15 1.33 27.70
N VAL A 74 -14.42 2.07 26.63
CA VAL A 74 -15.56 2.99 26.54
C VAL A 74 -16.40 2.66 25.31
N THR A 75 -17.68 3.07 25.36
CA THR A 75 -18.57 2.98 24.21
C THR A 75 -18.66 4.35 23.55
N VAL A 76 -18.35 4.39 22.26
CA VAL A 76 -18.32 5.60 21.43
C VAL A 76 -19.42 5.49 20.37
N PRO A 77 -20.53 6.21 20.51
CA PRO A 77 -21.54 6.29 19.46
C PRO A 77 -21.06 7.20 18.33
N THR A 78 -21.22 6.75 17.08
CA THR A 78 -20.96 7.56 15.89
C THR A 78 -22.19 7.59 14.98
N GLU A 79 -22.46 8.74 14.35
CA GLU A 79 -23.60 8.89 13.45
C GLU A 79 -23.40 8.19 12.11
N LYS A 80 -22.16 8.08 11.66
CA LYS A 80 -21.80 7.49 10.36
C LYS A 80 -20.53 6.63 10.45
N THR A 81 -20.43 5.64 9.59
CA THR A 81 -19.20 4.90 9.38
C THR A 81 -18.15 5.81 8.75
N GLY A 82 -16.95 5.87 9.33
CA GLY A 82 -15.87 6.74 8.84
C GLY A 82 -14.55 6.50 9.56
N MET A 83 -13.56 7.32 9.24
CA MET A 83 -12.28 7.37 9.94
C MET A 83 -12.36 8.39 11.07
N TYR A 84 -11.88 7.99 12.26
CA TYR A 84 -11.89 8.82 13.45
C TYR A 84 -10.52 8.79 14.11
N THR A 85 -10.01 9.96 14.48
CA THR A 85 -8.77 10.07 15.26
C THR A 85 -9.08 9.88 16.74
N ILE A 86 -8.29 9.04 17.39
CA ILE A 86 -8.40 8.75 18.82
C ILE A 86 -7.15 9.27 19.52
N LYS A 87 -7.33 10.09 20.55
CA LYS A 87 -6.25 10.45 21.48
C LYS A 87 -6.59 9.93 22.86
N VAL A 88 -5.57 9.59 23.64
CA VAL A 88 -5.74 9.07 25.01
C VAL A 88 -4.92 9.89 25.99
N ALA A 89 -5.56 10.29 27.10
CA ALA A 89 -4.87 10.89 28.24
C ALA A 89 -4.33 9.80 29.16
N TYR A 90 -3.03 9.87 29.46
CA TYR A 90 -2.35 8.85 30.24
C TYR A 90 -1.30 9.43 31.19
N SER A 91 -0.94 8.66 32.21
CA SER A 91 0.21 8.93 33.09
C SER A 91 1.03 7.64 33.28
N ALA A 92 2.35 7.74 33.03
CA ALA A 92 3.31 6.64 33.11
C ALA A 92 4.60 7.07 33.83
N PRO A 93 4.55 7.39 35.15
CA PRO A 93 5.67 7.99 35.86
C PRO A 93 6.87 7.05 36.06
N TYR A 94 6.73 5.75 35.82
CA TYR A 94 7.80 4.76 36.03
C TYR A 94 8.31 4.14 34.73
N GLY A 95 8.56 4.95 33.72
CA GLY A 95 9.21 4.56 32.46
C GLY A 95 8.24 4.24 31.33
N ASN A 96 8.76 3.88 30.16
CA ASN A 96 7.97 3.52 28.98
C ASN A 96 7.02 2.37 29.27
N LYS A 97 5.84 2.40 28.65
CA LYS A 97 4.84 1.36 28.71
C LYS A 97 4.35 1.00 27.31
N ILE A 98 3.85 -0.21 27.13
CA ILE A 98 3.29 -0.69 25.87
C ILE A 98 1.95 -1.33 26.16
N GLN A 99 0.90 -0.88 25.47
CA GLN A 99 -0.45 -1.41 25.57
C GLN A 99 -1.01 -1.62 24.16
N ASN A 100 -2.09 -2.39 24.02
CA ASN A 100 -2.72 -2.63 22.73
C ASN A 100 -4.04 -1.86 22.63
N LEU A 101 -4.28 -1.26 21.47
CA LEU A 101 -5.56 -0.63 21.12
C LEU A 101 -6.47 -1.68 20.44
N TYR A 102 -7.72 -1.76 20.87
CA TYR A 102 -8.75 -2.55 20.21
C TYR A 102 -9.96 -1.69 19.83
N VAL A 103 -10.53 -1.96 18.68
CA VAL A 103 -11.80 -1.37 18.22
C VAL A 103 -12.75 -2.51 17.86
N ASN A 104 -13.91 -2.55 18.51
CA ASN A 104 -14.90 -3.63 18.35
C ASN A 104 -14.29 -5.04 18.45
N ASP A 105 -13.41 -5.22 19.44
CA ASP A 105 -12.65 -6.44 19.73
C ASP A 105 -11.61 -6.83 18.65
N VAL A 106 -11.33 -5.96 17.68
CA VAL A 106 -10.28 -6.14 16.67
C VAL A 106 -9.02 -5.39 17.08
N ASP A 107 -7.89 -6.09 17.14
CA ASP A 107 -6.57 -5.53 17.46
C ASP A 107 -6.12 -4.51 16.40
N GLN A 108 -5.84 -3.29 16.83
CA GLN A 108 -5.33 -2.20 16.00
C GLN A 108 -3.79 -2.03 16.12
N GLY A 109 -3.16 -2.80 16.98
CA GLY A 109 -1.72 -2.79 17.20
C GLY A 109 -1.29 -2.19 18.53
N GLN A 110 0.02 -2.16 18.72
CA GLN A 110 0.67 -1.71 19.96
C GLN A 110 0.85 -0.19 19.97
N CYS A 111 0.56 0.40 21.14
CA CYS A 111 0.80 1.81 21.42
C CYS A 111 1.88 1.94 22.50
N SER A 112 2.84 2.84 22.25
CA SER A 112 3.95 3.12 23.18
C SER A 112 3.70 4.40 23.95
N PHE A 113 3.71 4.31 25.27
CA PHE A 113 3.48 5.42 26.20
C PHE A 113 4.81 5.87 26.79
N SER A 114 5.25 7.08 26.43
CA SER A 114 6.49 7.67 26.94
C SER A 114 6.36 8.02 28.43
N PRO A 115 7.46 8.08 29.18
CA PRO A 115 7.42 8.44 30.59
C PRO A 115 6.81 9.83 30.82
N THR A 116 6.07 9.94 31.92
CA THR A 116 5.61 11.20 32.47
C THR A 116 6.33 11.47 33.80
N LYS A 117 6.19 12.69 34.34
CA LYS A 117 6.50 12.95 35.74
C LYS A 117 5.34 12.47 36.61
N GLU A 118 5.59 12.34 37.91
CA GLU A 118 4.52 12.07 38.86
C GLU A 118 3.50 13.23 38.85
N GLY A 119 2.20 12.91 38.76
CA GLY A 119 1.12 13.88 38.64
C GLY A 119 1.03 14.61 37.27
N GLU A 120 1.84 14.22 36.28
CA GLU A 120 1.78 14.73 34.91
C GLU A 120 0.91 13.81 34.04
N TRP A 121 -0.04 14.41 33.34
CA TRP A 121 -0.85 13.75 32.33
C TRP A 121 -0.43 14.22 30.93
N LYS A 122 -0.36 13.31 29.97
CA LYS A 122 -0.08 13.56 28.56
C LYS A 122 -1.16 13.00 27.69
N GLU A 123 -1.41 13.61 26.56
CA GLU A 123 -2.18 13.00 25.50
C GLU A 123 -1.26 12.31 24.48
N LEU A 124 -1.65 11.11 24.05
CA LEU A 124 -1.05 10.36 22.98
C LEU A 124 -2.07 10.22 21.84
N ASP A 125 -1.67 10.60 20.64
CA ASP A 125 -2.42 10.31 19.43
C ASP A 125 -2.23 8.81 19.08
N LEU A 126 -3.33 8.05 19.11
CA LEU A 126 -3.35 6.62 18.78
C LEU A 126 -3.55 6.38 17.27
N GLY A 127 -3.68 7.46 16.50
CA GLY A 127 -3.94 7.39 15.07
C GLY A 127 -5.41 7.39 14.71
N SER A 128 -5.68 7.17 13.43
CA SER A 128 -7.04 7.11 12.90
C SER A 128 -7.49 5.67 12.70
N VAL A 129 -8.67 5.36 13.21
CA VAL A 129 -9.30 4.04 13.10
C VAL A 129 -10.66 4.14 12.42
N LYS A 130 -11.11 3.08 11.80
CA LYS A 130 -12.47 2.99 11.26
C LYS A 130 -13.44 2.70 12.38
N LEU A 131 -14.47 3.55 12.53
CA LEU A 131 -15.63 3.29 13.36
C LEU A 131 -16.86 3.09 12.47
N ASP A 132 -17.75 2.18 12.88
CA ASP A 132 -19.01 1.95 12.17
C ASP A 132 -20.12 2.83 12.77
N ALA A 133 -21.14 3.15 11.97
CA ALA A 133 -22.30 3.88 12.48
C ALA A 133 -22.95 3.10 13.63
N GLY A 134 -23.27 3.79 14.73
CA GLY A 134 -23.77 3.21 15.98
C GLY A 134 -22.70 3.12 17.07
N ASP A 135 -22.87 2.24 18.01
CA ASP A 135 -21.99 2.07 19.17
C ASP A 135 -20.72 1.30 18.81
N ASN A 136 -19.57 1.89 19.12
CA ASN A 136 -18.25 1.28 18.94
C ASN A 136 -17.59 1.10 20.31
N LYS A 137 -17.06 -0.09 20.57
CA LYS A 137 -16.24 -0.37 21.75
C LYS A 137 -14.79 0.00 21.44
N ILE A 138 -14.22 0.92 22.20
CA ILE A 138 -12.80 1.26 22.15
C ILE A 138 -12.15 0.80 23.43
N SER A 139 -11.12 -0.05 23.34
CA SER A 139 -10.47 -0.65 24.49
C SER A 139 -8.95 -0.45 24.44
N ILE A 140 -8.37 -0.28 25.63
CA ILE A 140 -6.94 -0.44 25.86
C ILE A 140 -6.73 -1.72 26.67
N VAL A 141 -5.91 -2.62 26.14
CA VAL A 141 -5.57 -3.90 26.75
C VAL A 141 -4.13 -3.90 27.20
N GLY A 142 -3.90 -4.24 28.45
CA GLY A 142 -2.58 -4.31 29.06
C GLY A 142 -1.67 -5.29 28.31
N SER A 143 -0.45 -4.84 27.96
CA SER A 143 0.59 -5.67 27.37
C SER A 143 1.84 -5.69 28.23
N TRP A 144 2.52 -4.55 28.38
CA TRP A 144 3.73 -4.46 29.18
C TRP A 144 3.75 -3.20 30.06
N GLY A 145 3.84 -3.43 31.37
CA GLY A 145 3.92 -2.41 32.41
C GLY A 145 2.58 -1.70 32.65
N TRP A 146 2.36 -1.32 33.90
CA TRP A 146 1.15 -0.64 34.30
C TRP A 146 1.11 0.83 33.88
N THR A 147 -0.09 1.35 33.62
CA THR A 147 -0.33 2.69 33.11
C THR A 147 -1.61 3.25 33.71
N ASN A 148 -1.65 4.53 34.03
CA ASN A 148 -2.88 5.22 34.39
C ASN A 148 -3.52 5.82 33.12
N PHE A 149 -4.81 5.64 32.97
CA PHE A 149 -5.61 6.18 31.88
C PHE A 149 -6.76 7.02 32.42
N ASP A 150 -6.96 8.18 31.85
CA ASP A 150 -7.96 9.14 32.22
C ASP A 150 -9.13 9.07 31.22
N TYR A 151 -8.97 9.61 30.04
CA TYR A 151 -10.00 9.63 29.01
C TYR A 151 -9.46 9.34 27.62
N ILE A 152 -10.36 9.10 26.68
CA ILE A 152 -10.08 9.28 25.27
C ILE A 152 -10.85 10.47 24.70
N THR A 153 -10.29 11.09 23.65
CA THR A 153 -11.03 11.97 22.78
C THR A 153 -11.18 11.32 21.40
N VAL A 154 -12.36 11.48 20.80
CA VAL A 154 -12.67 10.96 19.47
C VAL A 154 -13.22 12.09 18.62
N GLU A 155 -12.61 12.28 17.47
CA GLU A 155 -13.05 13.28 16.48
C GLU A 155 -13.02 12.66 15.07
N GLU A 156 -13.86 13.15 14.19
CA GLU A 156 -13.82 12.73 12.79
C GLU A 156 -12.44 13.07 12.21
N ALA A 157 -11.76 12.08 11.62
CA ALA A 157 -10.41 12.27 11.11
C ALA A 157 -10.45 13.23 9.91
N THR A 158 -9.68 14.32 10.02
CA THR A 158 -9.38 15.16 8.88
C THR A 158 -8.34 14.46 8.03
N LEU A 159 -8.80 13.73 7.01
CA LEU A 159 -7.88 13.15 6.05
C LEU A 159 -7.26 14.28 5.22
N PRO A 160 -5.94 14.24 4.97
CA PRO A 160 -5.33 15.19 4.07
C PRO A 160 -6.02 15.10 2.70
N ASP A 161 -6.24 16.24 2.06
CA ASP A 161 -6.72 16.27 0.68
C ASP A 161 -5.60 15.75 -0.23
N ILE A 162 -5.63 14.43 -0.48
CA ILE A 162 -4.66 13.74 -1.32
C ILE A 162 -5.19 13.82 -2.74
N THR A 163 -4.76 14.85 -3.47
CA THR A 163 -5.01 15.00 -4.90
C THR A 163 -3.72 14.81 -5.68
N ALA A 164 -3.82 14.24 -6.87
CA ALA A 164 -2.68 14.22 -7.78
C ALA A 164 -2.35 15.65 -8.22
N SER A 165 -1.12 16.08 -8.01
CA SER A 165 -0.66 17.42 -8.39
C SER A 165 -0.49 17.58 -9.91
N ASP A 166 -0.30 16.46 -10.62
CA ASP A 166 -0.14 16.40 -12.07
C ASP A 166 -0.93 15.21 -12.64
N THR A 167 -1.57 15.44 -13.78
CA THR A 167 -2.36 14.44 -14.52
C THR A 167 -1.74 14.11 -15.88
N LYS A 168 -0.54 14.63 -16.16
CA LYS A 168 0.17 14.43 -17.41
C LYS A 168 1.32 13.46 -17.24
N CYS A 169 1.58 12.69 -18.28
CA CYS A 169 2.80 11.92 -18.36
C CYS A 169 4.03 12.83 -18.40
N SER A 170 5.14 12.39 -17.81
CA SER A 170 6.42 13.13 -17.82
C SER A 170 7.06 13.16 -19.21
N ASP A 171 6.76 12.18 -20.07
CA ASP A 171 7.18 12.16 -21.46
C ASP A 171 6.21 13.00 -22.31
N PRO A 172 6.69 14.09 -22.96
CA PRO A 172 5.84 14.89 -23.84
C PRO A 172 5.41 14.14 -25.11
N ALA A 173 6.03 13.01 -25.43
CA ALA A 173 5.69 12.14 -26.55
C ALA A 173 4.86 10.91 -26.10
N ALA A 174 4.32 10.93 -24.89
CA ALA A 174 3.46 9.85 -24.39
C ALA A 174 2.28 9.58 -25.32
N THR A 175 1.90 8.30 -25.41
CA THR A 175 0.74 7.90 -26.22
C THR A 175 -0.57 8.35 -25.58
N ALA A 176 -1.63 8.44 -26.38
CA ALA A 176 -2.96 8.76 -25.86
C ALA A 176 -3.45 7.74 -24.80
N GLN A 177 -3.02 6.49 -24.92
CA GLN A 177 -3.31 5.42 -23.95
C GLN A 177 -2.60 5.68 -22.63
N ALA A 178 -1.31 6.03 -22.65
CA ALA A 178 -0.54 6.39 -21.45
C ALA A 178 -1.15 7.61 -20.74
N ASP A 179 -1.53 8.66 -21.49
CA ASP A 179 -2.22 9.83 -20.92
C ASP A 179 -3.56 9.46 -20.32
N SER A 180 -4.34 8.59 -20.94
CA SER A 180 -5.62 8.10 -20.42
C SER A 180 -5.43 7.32 -19.12
N LEU A 181 -4.42 6.45 -19.05
CA LEU A 181 -4.08 5.72 -17.84
C LEU A 181 -3.64 6.68 -16.72
N MET A 182 -2.79 7.66 -17.02
CA MET A 182 -2.35 8.66 -16.04
C MET A 182 -3.53 9.47 -15.49
N GLN A 183 -4.48 9.89 -16.33
CA GLN A 183 -5.69 10.56 -15.90
C GLN A 183 -6.56 9.67 -15.01
N TYR A 184 -6.73 8.38 -15.36
CA TYR A 184 -7.45 7.43 -14.52
C TYR A 184 -6.78 7.28 -13.15
N LEU A 185 -5.47 7.00 -13.10
CA LEU A 185 -4.72 6.85 -11.85
C LEU A 185 -4.81 8.12 -10.99
N SER A 186 -4.70 9.30 -11.60
CA SER A 186 -4.86 10.59 -10.91
C SER A 186 -6.28 10.78 -10.36
N SER A 187 -7.30 10.33 -11.07
CA SER A 187 -8.70 10.47 -10.64
C SER A 187 -9.06 9.63 -9.42
N VAL A 188 -8.40 8.47 -9.24
CA VAL A 188 -8.63 7.54 -8.13
C VAL A 188 -7.62 7.72 -7.00
N TYR A 189 -6.56 8.49 -7.20
CA TYR A 189 -5.52 8.75 -6.22
C TYR A 189 -6.10 9.34 -4.93
N GLY A 190 -5.70 8.78 -3.78
CA GLY A 190 -6.24 9.19 -2.48
C GLY A 190 -7.68 8.76 -2.18
N LYS A 191 -8.38 8.12 -3.14
CA LYS A 191 -9.79 7.71 -3.00
C LYS A 191 -9.99 6.20 -3.01
N HIS A 192 -9.18 5.49 -3.80
CA HIS A 192 -9.30 4.04 -4.00
C HIS A 192 -7.94 3.36 -4.00
N ILE A 193 -7.93 2.10 -3.59
CA ILE A 193 -6.79 1.19 -3.74
C ILE A 193 -7.10 0.28 -4.92
N ILE A 194 -6.18 0.21 -5.90
CA ILE A 194 -6.27 -0.71 -7.02
C ILE A 194 -5.49 -1.96 -6.63
N SER A 195 -6.15 -3.12 -6.63
CA SER A 195 -5.51 -4.39 -6.30
C SER A 195 -4.60 -4.86 -7.44
N GLY A 196 -3.48 -5.45 -7.09
CA GLY A 196 -2.53 -6.00 -8.05
C GLY A 196 -1.91 -7.33 -7.58
N GLN A 197 -1.41 -8.10 -8.54
CA GLN A 197 -0.67 -9.34 -8.33
C GLN A 197 0.51 -9.41 -9.30
N GLN A 198 1.69 -9.81 -8.77
CA GLN A 198 2.88 -10.11 -9.58
C GLN A 198 2.80 -11.54 -10.14
N GLU A 199 3.24 -11.76 -11.39
CA GLU A 199 3.45 -13.12 -11.92
C GLU A 199 4.56 -13.86 -11.17
N ILE A 200 4.43 -15.19 -11.02
CA ILE A 200 5.44 -16.05 -10.37
C ILE A 200 6.41 -16.74 -11.32
N TYR A 201 6.41 -16.46 -12.59
CA TYR A 201 7.38 -17.01 -13.56
C TYR A 201 7.59 -18.51 -13.49
N LYS A 202 6.51 -19.28 -13.59
CA LYS A 202 6.59 -20.75 -13.78
C LYS A 202 7.44 -21.48 -12.72
N TYR A 203 7.17 -21.21 -11.45
CA TYR A 203 7.86 -21.88 -10.36
C TYR A 203 7.26 -23.26 -10.07
N GLY A 204 8.03 -24.33 -10.27
CA GLY A 204 7.59 -25.70 -10.04
C GLY A 204 6.48 -26.13 -11.00
N PRO A 205 5.35 -26.71 -10.53
CA PRO A 205 4.23 -27.13 -11.36
C PRO A 205 3.29 -25.98 -11.75
N HIS A 206 3.55 -24.77 -11.25
CA HIS A 206 2.68 -23.61 -11.46
C HIS A 206 3.03 -22.89 -12.76
N ASP A 207 2.01 -22.44 -13.45
CA ASP A 207 2.14 -21.60 -14.64
C ASP A 207 1.99 -20.11 -14.30
N PHE A 208 2.03 -19.26 -15.30
CA PHE A 208 1.91 -17.81 -15.14
C PHE A 208 0.53 -17.35 -14.62
N GLU A 209 -0.50 -18.19 -14.69
CA GLU A 209 -1.87 -17.88 -14.30
C GLU A 209 -2.20 -18.36 -12.88
N TYR A 210 -1.27 -19.06 -12.23
CA TYR A 210 -1.56 -19.76 -10.98
C TYR A 210 -2.09 -18.84 -9.87
N GLU A 211 -1.41 -17.72 -9.57
CA GLU A 211 -1.87 -16.80 -8.54
C GLU A 211 -3.17 -16.09 -8.91
N PHE A 212 -3.32 -15.75 -10.18
CA PHE A 212 -4.54 -15.10 -10.67
C PHE A 212 -5.76 -16.00 -10.51
N ASN A 213 -5.61 -17.26 -10.89
CA ASN A 213 -6.67 -18.27 -10.71
C ASN A 213 -6.93 -18.53 -9.23
N TYR A 214 -5.90 -18.64 -8.40
CA TYR A 214 -6.05 -18.82 -6.95
C TYR A 214 -6.80 -17.64 -6.30
N ILE A 215 -6.47 -16.40 -6.65
CA ILE A 215 -7.17 -15.21 -6.17
C ILE A 215 -8.62 -15.23 -6.61
N HIS A 216 -8.87 -15.51 -7.88
CA HIS A 216 -10.22 -15.60 -8.43
C HIS A 216 -11.05 -16.68 -7.73
N ASP A 217 -10.52 -17.87 -7.58
CA ASP A 217 -11.20 -19.00 -6.93
C ASP A 217 -11.56 -18.72 -5.47
N THR A 218 -10.72 -17.90 -4.81
CA THR A 218 -10.91 -17.53 -3.39
C THR A 218 -11.87 -16.35 -3.23
N THR A 219 -11.83 -15.36 -4.14
CA THR A 219 -12.52 -14.06 -3.95
C THR A 219 -13.64 -13.81 -4.95
N GLY A 220 -13.71 -14.60 -6.04
CA GLY A 220 -14.61 -14.37 -7.17
C GLY A 220 -14.20 -13.20 -8.07
N LYS A 221 -12.98 -12.63 -7.90
CA LYS A 221 -12.49 -11.47 -8.65
C LYS A 221 -11.02 -11.61 -9.00
N TYR A 222 -10.65 -11.03 -10.14
CA TYR A 222 -9.26 -10.86 -10.53
C TYR A 222 -8.70 -9.50 -10.06
N PRO A 223 -7.39 -9.40 -9.77
CA PRO A 223 -6.75 -8.12 -9.54
C PRO A 223 -6.76 -7.28 -10.82
N ALA A 224 -6.83 -5.95 -10.67
CA ALA A 224 -6.86 -5.04 -11.83
C ALA A 224 -5.46 -4.80 -12.40
N ILE A 225 -4.41 -4.90 -11.58
CA ILE A 225 -3.02 -4.72 -11.99
C ILE A 225 -2.33 -6.07 -12.04
N ARG A 226 -1.68 -6.38 -13.17
CA ARG A 226 -0.78 -7.52 -13.28
C ARG A 226 0.65 -7.02 -13.37
N GLY A 227 1.50 -7.52 -12.49
CA GLY A 227 2.92 -7.21 -12.47
C GLY A 227 3.69 -8.22 -13.32
N PHE A 228 4.61 -7.71 -14.13
CA PHE A 228 5.47 -8.50 -15.00
C PHE A 228 6.93 -8.18 -14.72
N ASP A 229 7.82 -9.08 -15.10
CA ASP A 229 9.25 -8.87 -15.01
C ASP A 229 9.95 -9.32 -16.30
N TYR A 230 10.74 -8.45 -16.87
CA TYR A 230 11.57 -8.76 -18.03
C TYR A 230 12.88 -9.48 -17.63
N LEU A 231 12.89 -10.22 -16.53
CA LEU A 231 14.05 -10.98 -16.04
C LEU A 231 14.71 -11.83 -17.15
N ASN A 232 13.90 -12.45 -18.01
CA ASN A 232 14.38 -13.31 -19.09
C ASN A 232 14.65 -12.54 -20.40
N CYS A 233 14.34 -11.25 -20.48
CA CYS A 233 14.79 -10.38 -21.55
C CYS A 233 16.26 -9.99 -21.33
N ASN A 234 17.16 -10.95 -21.58
CA ASN A 234 18.57 -10.84 -21.25
C ASN A 234 19.43 -11.48 -22.34
N PRO A 235 20.47 -10.78 -22.83
CA PRO A 235 21.35 -11.31 -23.88
C PRO A 235 22.10 -12.58 -23.47
N LEU A 236 22.27 -12.86 -22.17
CA LEU A 236 22.92 -14.08 -21.67
C LEU A 236 22.18 -15.33 -22.09
N TYR A 237 20.84 -15.33 -21.99
CA TYR A 237 20.02 -16.52 -22.26
C TYR A 237 19.57 -16.61 -23.72
N GLY A 238 19.47 -15.47 -24.38
CA GLY A 238 19.09 -15.35 -25.78
C GLY A 238 17.64 -15.64 -26.08
N SER A 239 16.77 -15.59 -25.10
CA SER A 239 15.34 -15.82 -25.25
C SER A 239 14.53 -14.86 -24.40
N GLU A 240 13.44 -14.45 -24.93
CA GLU A 240 12.30 -13.81 -24.26
C GLU A 240 11.31 -14.95 -23.94
N ASP A 241 10.58 -14.85 -22.84
CA ASP A 241 9.71 -15.93 -22.33
C ASP A 241 8.20 -15.67 -22.59
N GLY A 242 7.87 -14.79 -23.53
CA GLY A 242 6.49 -14.40 -23.85
C GLY A 242 5.94 -13.31 -22.93
N THR A 243 6.77 -12.65 -22.12
CA THR A 243 6.33 -11.56 -21.22
C THR A 243 5.63 -10.45 -22.00
N THR A 244 6.21 -9.98 -23.11
CA THR A 244 5.62 -8.95 -23.97
C THR A 244 4.23 -9.34 -24.49
N ASP A 245 4.07 -10.58 -24.97
CA ASP A 245 2.80 -11.06 -25.50
C ASP A 245 1.74 -11.16 -24.39
N ARG A 246 2.13 -11.60 -23.17
CA ARG A 246 1.22 -11.65 -22.02
C ARG A 246 0.80 -10.26 -21.56
N ILE A 247 1.70 -9.27 -21.59
CA ILE A 247 1.35 -7.86 -21.31
C ILE A 247 0.32 -7.36 -22.32
N ILE A 248 0.57 -7.56 -23.63
CA ILE A 248 -0.34 -7.15 -24.70
C ILE A 248 -1.72 -7.80 -24.52
N GLN A 249 -1.75 -9.10 -24.21
CA GLN A 249 -2.99 -9.82 -23.94
C GLN A 249 -3.72 -9.25 -22.73
N TRP A 250 -3.02 -9.01 -21.63
CA TRP A 250 -3.59 -8.48 -20.40
C TRP A 250 -4.23 -7.09 -20.58
N VAL A 251 -3.56 -6.22 -21.30
CA VAL A 251 -4.03 -4.85 -21.49
C VAL A 251 -5.11 -4.77 -22.59
N ASN A 252 -4.92 -5.43 -23.73
CA ASN A 252 -5.81 -5.26 -24.88
C ASN A 252 -6.94 -6.27 -24.97
N ASP A 253 -6.71 -7.52 -24.59
CA ASP A 253 -7.63 -8.62 -24.73
C ASP A 253 -7.77 -9.41 -23.41
N ASN A 254 -7.88 -8.70 -22.27
CA ASN A 254 -7.95 -9.31 -20.95
C ASN A 254 -8.99 -10.47 -20.93
N PRO A 255 -8.55 -11.73 -20.82
CA PRO A 255 -9.44 -12.87 -20.90
C PRO A 255 -10.34 -13.01 -19.66
N TYR A 256 -10.05 -12.28 -18.59
CA TYR A 256 -10.72 -12.41 -17.30
C TYR A 256 -11.69 -11.27 -17.00
N SER A 257 -11.73 -10.23 -17.82
CA SER A 257 -12.57 -9.05 -17.59
C SER A 257 -12.99 -8.39 -18.91
N GLU A 258 -14.18 -7.80 -18.94
CA GLU A 258 -14.62 -6.93 -20.05
C GLU A 258 -13.85 -5.59 -20.07
N ASN A 259 -13.14 -5.25 -18.99
CA ASN A 259 -12.31 -4.06 -18.86
C ASN A 259 -10.85 -4.38 -19.21
N GLN A 260 -10.16 -3.39 -19.73
CA GLN A 260 -8.71 -3.46 -19.94
C GLN A 260 -8.00 -3.64 -18.58
N GLY A 261 -6.96 -4.48 -18.57
CA GLY A 261 -6.07 -4.62 -17.43
C GLY A 261 -5.04 -3.49 -17.38
N ILE A 262 -4.48 -3.25 -16.20
CA ILE A 262 -3.31 -2.39 -16.03
C ILE A 262 -2.10 -3.30 -15.87
N ALA A 263 -1.04 -3.04 -16.63
CA ALA A 263 0.23 -3.74 -16.51
C ALA A 263 1.26 -2.86 -15.80
N THR A 264 2.07 -3.49 -14.94
CA THR A 264 3.33 -2.92 -14.47
C THR A 264 4.45 -3.86 -14.88
N ALA A 265 5.59 -3.32 -15.32
CA ALA A 265 6.72 -4.12 -15.71
C ALA A 265 7.97 -3.68 -14.96
N SER A 266 8.66 -4.66 -14.38
CA SER A 266 9.99 -4.50 -13.80
C SER A 266 11.04 -5.17 -14.69
N TRP A 267 12.29 -4.90 -14.40
CA TRP A 267 13.40 -5.53 -15.09
C TRP A 267 14.54 -5.85 -14.12
N HIS A 268 14.69 -7.12 -13.79
CA HIS A 268 15.85 -7.61 -13.07
C HIS A 268 16.96 -7.90 -14.07
N ILE A 269 17.95 -7.01 -14.15
CA ILE A 269 19.13 -7.27 -14.97
C ILE A 269 19.95 -8.39 -14.34
N THR A 270 20.20 -9.44 -15.09
CA THR A 270 21.09 -10.53 -14.71
C THR A 270 22.47 -10.34 -15.34
N VAL A 271 23.51 -10.69 -14.60
CA VAL A 271 24.90 -10.56 -15.01
C VAL A 271 25.62 -11.89 -14.78
N PRO A 272 26.72 -12.19 -15.51
CA PRO A 272 27.57 -13.34 -15.19
C PRO A 272 28.13 -13.26 -13.76
N LYS A 273 28.18 -14.39 -13.05
CA LYS A 273 28.80 -14.45 -11.72
C LYS A 273 30.28 -14.06 -11.75
N ASN A 274 31.00 -14.46 -12.79
CA ASN A 274 32.40 -14.10 -13.02
C ASN A 274 32.50 -13.06 -14.16
N PHE A 275 32.00 -11.84 -13.92
CA PHE A 275 31.89 -10.80 -14.93
C PHE A 275 33.23 -10.34 -15.47
N SER A 276 34.27 -10.29 -14.64
CA SER A 276 35.63 -9.87 -15.06
C SER A 276 36.19 -10.75 -16.18
N SER A 277 35.93 -12.05 -16.18
CA SER A 277 36.37 -13.00 -17.18
C SER A 277 35.39 -13.24 -18.33
N TYR A 278 34.17 -12.70 -18.24
CA TYR A 278 33.12 -12.84 -19.26
C TYR A 278 33.47 -12.03 -20.51
N ASN A 279 33.25 -12.56 -21.71
CA ASN A 279 33.30 -11.78 -22.95
C ASN A 279 31.90 -11.31 -23.32
N ILE A 280 31.75 -10.02 -23.59
CA ILE A 280 30.44 -9.44 -23.92
C ILE A 280 29.90 -10.11 -25.19
N GLY A 281 28.68 -10.62 -25.09
CA GLY A 281 27.99 -11.36 -26.15
C GLY A 281 28.04 -12.89 -26.01
N ASP A 282 28.88 -13.43 -25.13
CA ASP A 282 28.86 -14.87 -24.83
C ASP A 282 27.55 -15.26 -24.15
N LYS A 283 27.08 -16.50 -24.40
CA LYS A 283 25.94 -17.06 -23.70
C LYS A 283 26.36 -17.66 -22.35
N VAL A 284 25.56 -17.44 -21.36
CA VAL A 284 25.76 -17.96 -20.00
C VAL A 284 24.46 -18.60 -19.54
N ASP A 285 24.52 -19.80 -19.00
CA ASP A 285 23.36 -20.46 -18.44
C ASP A 285 22.92 -19.80 -17.11
N TRP A 286 21.69 -20.08 -16.70
CA TRP A 286 21.11 -19.51 -15.47
C TRP A 286 21.96 -19.81 -14.22
N ALA A 287 22.58 -20.98 -14.13
CA ALA A 287 23.39 -21.37 -12.96
C ALA A 287 24.63 -20.48 -12.78
N ASN A 288 25.15 -19.91 -13.88
CA ASN A 288 26.33 -19.07 -13.92
C ASN A 288 25.99 -17.56 -14.06
N ALA A 289 24.71 -17.21 -14.00
CA ALA A 289 24.23 -15.83 -13.98
C ALA A 289 23.57 -15.52 -12.62
N THR A 290 23.44 -14.24 -12.30
CA THR A 290 22.79 -13.77 -11.08
C THR A 290 22.30 -12.34 -11.23
N TYR A 291 21.27 -11.97 -10.45
CA TYR A 291 20.86 -10.60 -10.21
C TYR A 291 21.20 -10.14 -8.77
N VAL A 292 21.89 -11.00 -8.02
CA VAL A 292 22.28 -10.73 -6.63
C VAL A 292 23.68 -10.10 -6.60
N PRO A 293 23.84 -8.82 -6.15
CA PRO A 293 25.12 -8.10 -6.23
C PRO A 293 26.30 -8.80 -5.51
N LYS A 294 26.01 -9.62 -4.49
CA LYS A 294 27.06 -10.33 -3.73
C LYS A 294 27.58 -11.57 -4.43
N GLU A 295 26.95 -12.03 -5.49
CA GLU A 295 27.29 -13.25 -6.23
C GLU A 295 28.05 -12.98 -7.52
N THR A 296 28.41 -11.73 -7.79
CA THR A 296 29.09 -11.31 -9.00
C THR A 296 30.18 -10.29 -8.68
N ASP A 297 31.17 -10.21 -9.53
CA ASP A 297 32.18 -9.14 -9.55
C ASP A 297 31.82 -7.98 -10.51
N PHE A 298 30.58 -7.93 -11.00
CA PHE A 298 30.03 -6.79 -11.74
C PHE A 298 29.89 -5.59 -10.80
N GLU A 299 30.46 -4.44 -11.18
CA GLU A 299 30.42 -3.21 -10.40
C GLU A 299 29.37 -2.21 -10.96
N PRO A 300 28.17 -2.10 -10.38
CA PRO A 300 27.12 -1.23 -10.91
C PRO A 300 27.52 0.25 -11.08
N SER A 301 28.41 0.76 -10.22
CA SER A 301 28.93 2.13 -10.32
C SER A 301 29.68 2.40 -11.63
N LYS A 302 30.28 1.38 -12.22
CA LYS A 302 31.00 1.49 -13.49
C LYS A 302 30.10 1.62 -14.70
N ILE A 303 28.79 1.38 -14.59
CA ILE A 303 27.81 1.67 -15.65
C ILE A 303 27.88 3.14 -16.08
N LEU A 304 28.19 4.05 -15.14
CA LEU A 304 28.31 5.47 -15.40
C LEU A 304 29.66 5.88 -16.04
N VAL A 305 30.63 4.95 -16.09
CA VAL A 305 31.97 5.21 -16.62
C VAL A 305 31.99 4.89 -18.12
N GLU A 306 32.28 5.88 -18.94
CA GLU A 306 32.38 5.71 -20.39
C GLU A 306 33.52 4.74 -20.75
N GLY A 307 33.24 3.80 -21.65
CA GLY A 307 34.20 2.78 -22.08
C GLY A 307 34.43 1.63 -21.08
N SER A 308 33.74 1.60 -19.95
CA SER A 308 33.80 0.45 -19.05
C SER A 308 33.07 -0.76 -19.64
N LYS A 309 33.51 -1.94 -19.27
CA LYS A 309 32.90 -3.21 -19.68
C LYS A 309 31.46 -3.34 -19.10
N GLU A 310 31.25 -2.85 -17.88
CA GLU A 310 29.95 -2.81 -17.23
C GLU A 310 28.94 -1.95 -17.99
N ARG A 311 29.38 -0.79 -18.47
CA ARG A 311 28.53 0.06 -19.31
C ARG A 311 28.20 -0.58 -20.64
N GLU A 312 29.19 -1.17 -21.31
CA GLU A 312 28.98 -1.88 -22.57
C GLU A 312 27.94 -3.00 -22.43
N TYR A 313 28.10 -3.82 -21.40
CA TYR A 313 27.16 -4.89 -21.07
C TYR A 313 25.77 -4.34 -20.76
N TYR A 314 25.67 -3.33 -19.89
CA TYR A 314 24.40 -2.70 -19.53
C TYR A 314 23.67 -2.15 -20.75
N MET A 315 24.39 -1.47 -21.65
CA MET A 315 23.80 -0.91 -22.87
C MET A 315 23.33 -2.01 -23.83
N LEU A 316 24.01 -3.16 -23.88
CA LEU A 316 23.55 -4.31 -24.65
C LEU A 316 22.22 -4.86 -24.08
N CYS A 317 22.13 -5.01 -22.77
CA CYS A 317 20.91 -5.45 -22.10
C CYS A 317 19.75 -4.45 -22.30
N LEU A 318 20.03 -3.15 -22.10
CA LEU A 318 19.04 -2.09 -22.26
C LEU A 318 18.50 -2.00 -23.71
N LYS A 319 19.35 -2.26 -24.69
CA LYS A 319 18.94 -2.30 -26.09
C LYS A 319 17.96 -3.45 -26.38
N GLY A 320 18.17 -4.61 -25.73
CA GLY A 320 17.25 -5.74 -25.81
C GLY A 320 15.89 -5.40 -25.18
N LEU A 321 15.90 -4.83 -23.98
CA LEU A 321 14.68 -4.38 -23.32
C LEU A 321 13.92 -3.33 -24.14
N ALA A 322 14.63 -2.33 -24.68
CA ALA A 322 14.00 -1.29 -25.49
C ALA A 322 13.28 -1.86 -26.73
N ALA A 323 13.81 -2.94 -27.31
CA ALA A 323 13.15 -3.63 -28.43
C ALA A 323 11.84 -4.31 -28.01
N GLU A 324 11.77 -4.85 -26.80
CA GLU A 324 10.53 -5.44 -26.26
C GLU A 324 9.51 -4.35 -25.90
N LEU A 325 9.95 -3.25 -25.29
CA LEU A 325 9.07 -2.11 -24.97
C LEU A 325 8.51 -1.45 -26.25
N GLN A 326 9.29 -1.43 -27.34
CA GLN A 326 8.78 -0.95 -28.64
C GLN A 326 7.61 -1.80 -29.15
N LYS A 327 7.61 -3.13 -28.92
CA LYS A 327 6.48 -4.00 -29.30
C LYS A 327 5.22 -3.65 -28.50
N LEU A 328 5.37 -3.27 -27.22
CA LEU A 328 4.22 -2.79 -26.41
C LEU A 328 3.65 -1.51 -27.03
N GLN A 329 4.51 -0.54 -27.32
CA GLN A 329 4.09 0.71 -27.95
C GLN A 329 3.41 0.48 -29.32
N ASP A 330 3.94 -0.42 -30.14
CA ASP A 330 3.37 -0.79 -31.45
C ASP A 330 2.00 -1.48 -31.30
N ALA A 331 1.73 -2.08 -30.14
CA ALA A 331 0.46 -2.73 -29.78
C ALA A 331 -0.51 -1.80 -29.04
N ASP A 332 -0.22 -0.51 -28.92
CA ASP A 332 -1.02 0.47 -28.19
C ASP A 332 -1.13 0.12 -26.67
N VAL A 333 -0.04 -0.34 -26.03
CA VAL A 333 0.07 -0.68 -24.59
C VAL A 333 0.97 0.30 -23.86
#